data_f4e42f4da8a97949106524254b88e3b2
#
_entry.id   f4e42f4da8a97949106524254b88e3b2
#
_cell.length_a   1.000
_cell.length_b   1.000
_cell.length_c   1.000
_cell.angle_alpha   90.00
_cell.angle_beta   90.00
_cell.angle_gamma   90.00
#
_symmetry.space_group_name_H-M   'P 1'
#
loop_
_entity.id
_entity.type
_entity.pdbx_description
1 polymer ?
#
loop_
_entity_poly.entity_id
_entity_poly.type
_entity_poly.pdbx_seq_one_letter_code
_entity_poly.pdbx_strand_id
1 'polypeptide(L)'
;MFKKAVIDLNPEFLRAFRLMEDATSSVFITGKAGTGKSTLLSYFRDKTLKNTAVLAPTGVAALNIGGQTIHSFFGFKPDITEEQAVKIAGKLLKRGKSKLYAGLDILVIDEISMVRPDLLDCADAFLRAMRHNPYTPFGGVKMVFIGDLYQLPPVVKSHERELFSRVYGGHYFFDSKVFKRLRPEFVELEKVYRQKDERFIKLLNSVRNNSAGETELRALNARYQPDFVPPEGGFFVYLTPTNDKAASVNGEKLAALPAKARVYPGSLEGDFDGRLLPTQEELELKAGAQVMLLNNDSMGRWVNGTMGMVLKLLPDGVQVELDDGVIEEVKPFTWNMFTYRYNEELEKIETEAAGGFTQLPLKLAWAVTIHKSQGKTFDKLILDLDRGLFASGQLYVALSRCRSLEGIILKTRIHKAHIRCDWRVVKFLTDFQYKKSDEELPLEGKRDILRSAIRHGGSVEMVYLRANGEKSKRRVKPLEIADCEFMGKAFEGLKAFCALRHEERVFRIDRILELKEV
;
A
#
# COMPACT_ATOMS: atom_id res chain seq x y z
N MET A 1 -3.54 -27.74 12.81
CA MET A 1 -3.38 -27.66 11.33
C MET A 1 -4.15 -26.43 10.85
N PHE A 2 -3.50 -25.29 10.75
CA PHE A 2 -4.12 -24.13 10.10
C PHE A 2 -4.31 -24.46 8.62
N LYS A 3 -5.57 -24.47 8.14
CA LYS A 3 -5.89 -24.52 6.72
C LYS A 3 -5.14 -23.36 6.06
N LYS A 4 -4.18 -23.63 5.16
CA LYS A 4 -3.70 -22.61 4.22
C LYS A 4 -4.95 -21.86 3.74
N ALA A 5 -5.06 -20.59 4.03
CA ALA A 5 -6.21 -19.80 3.60
C ALA A 5 -6.37 -20.00 2.10
N VAL A 6 -7.52 -20.51 1.68
CA VAL A 6 -7.81 -20.70 0.26
C VAL A 6 -7.79 -19.31 -0.37
N ILE A 7 -6.83 -19.08 -1.26
CA ILE A 7 -6.76 -17.80 -1.99
C ILE A 7 -7.96 -17.72 -2.91
N ASP A 8 -8.74 -16.66 -2.77
CA ASP A 8 -9.85 -16.37 -3.68
C ASP A 8 -9.31 -15.82 -5.00
N LEU A 9 -9.25 -16.68 -6.00
CA LEU A 9 -8.79 -16.37 -7.35
C LEU A 9 -9.92 -15.70 -8.16
N ASN A 10 -10.39 -14.53 -7.71
CA ASN A 10 -11.39 -13.77 -8.45
C ASN A 10 -10.87 -13.26 -9.81
N PRO A 11 -11.77 -12.83 -10.73
CA PRO A 11 -11.37 -12.42 -12.09
C PRO A 11 -10.31 -11.31 -12.13
N GLU A 12 -10.37 -10.33 -11.23
CA GLU A 12 -9.40 -9.22 -11.14
C GLU A 12 -8.02 -9.73 -10.71
N PHE A 13 -8.00 -10.62 -9.70
CA PHE A 13 -6.78 -11.26 -9.23
C PHE A 13 -6.11 -12.07 -10.34
N LEU A 14 -6.89 -12.90 -11.06
CA LEU A 14 -6.38 -13.72 -12.16
C LEU A 14 -5.93 -12.85 -13.35
N ARG A 15 -6.62 -11.75 -13.62
CA ARG A 15 -6.19 -10.79 -14.65
C ARG A 15 -4.87 -10.13 -14.27
N ALA A 16 -4.74 -9.68 -13.02
CA ALA A 16 -3.51 -9.08 -12.52
C ALA A 16 -2.35 -10.08 -12.63
N PHE A 17 -2.54 -11.31 -12.17
CA PHE A 17 -1.54 -12.37 -12.27
C PHE A 17 -1.10 -12.64 -13.71
N ARG A 18 -2.05 -12.80 -14.65
CA ARG A 18 -1.72 -13.00 -16.07
C ARG A 18 -0.93 -11.85 -16.65
N LEU A 19 -1.33 -10.62 -16.35
CA LEU A 19 -0.58 -9.44 -16.80
C LEU A 19 0.81 -9.36 -16.17
N MET A 20 1.01 -9.81 -14.94
CA MET A 20 2.35 -9.92 -14.34
C MET A 20 3.23 -10.94 -15.08
N GLU A 21 2.68 -12.07 -15.51
CA GLU A 21 3.41 -13.09 -16.29
C GLU A 21 3.66 -12.68 -17.74
N ASP A 22 2.78 -11.88 -18.35
CA ASP A 22 2.97 -11.38 -19.73
C ASP A 22 4.28 -10.58 -19.83
N ALA A 23 5.12 -10.93 -20.80
CA ALA A 23 6.43 -10.29 -21.01
C ALA A 23 6.35 -9.00 -21.86
N THR A 24 5.18 -8.63 -22.38
CA THR A 24 5.07 -7.52 -23.35
C THR A 24 4.81 -6.17 -22.71
N SER A 25 4.05 -6.10 -21.60
CA SER A 25 3.59 -4.84 -21.01
C SER A 25 3.97 -4.72 -19.54
N SER A 26 4.42 -3.54 -19.13
CA SER A 26 4.51 -3.18 -17.71
C SER A 26 3.11 -3.03 -17.11
N VAL A 27 2.97 -3.22 -15.80
CA VAL A 27 1.67 -3.25 -15.12
C VAL A 27 1.67 -2.36 -13.89
N PHE A 28 0.60 -1.59 -13.70
CA PHE A 28 0.31 -0.90 -12.45
C PHE A 28 -0.91 -1.53 -11.78
N ILE A 29 -0.69 -2.13 -10.60
CA ILE A 29 -1.71 -2.80 -9.80
C ILE A 29 -2.00 -1.96 -8.57
N THR A 30 -3.23 -1.50 -8.45
CA THR A 30 -3.69 -0.75 -7.28
C THR A 30 -4.88 -1.44 -6.62
N GLY A 31 -5.31 -0.89 -5.50
CA GLY A 31 -6.49 -1.36 -4.77
C GLY A 31 -6.48 -0.86 -3.34
N LYS A 32 -7.66 -0.85 -2.72
CA LYS A 32 -7.86 -0.39 -1.36
C LYS A 32 -7.03 -1.18 -0.34
N ALA A 33 -6.95 -0.68 0.89
CA ALA A 33 -6.38 -1.46 1.98
C ALA A 33 -7.15 -2.78 2.14
N GLY A 34 -6.43 -3.91 2.25
CA GLY A 34 -7.05 -5.22 2.45
C GLY A 34 -7.64 -5.89 1.20
N THR A 35 -7.29 -5.46 -0.01
CA THR A 35 -7.74 -6.10 -1.27
C THR A 35 -6.85 -7.26 -1.75
N GLY A 36 -5.84 -7.67 -0.97
CA GLY A 36 -5.03 -8.83 -1.30
C GLY A 36 -3.81 -8.56 -2.19
N LYS A 37 -3.33 -7.31 -2.32
CA LYS A 37 -2.11 -6.97 -3.09
C LYS A 37 -0.90 -7.80 -2.69
N SER A 38 -0.61 -7.92 -1.40
CA SER A 38 0.52 -8.71 -0.90
C SER A 38 0.31 -10.22 -1.12
N THR A 39 -0.93 -10.68 -1.07
CA THR A 39 -1.29 -12.08 -1.40
C THR A 39 -1.04 -12.37 -2.88
N LEU A 40 -1.41 -11.43 -3.76
CA LEU A 40 -1.14 -11.52 -5.19
C LEU A 40 0.38 -11.59 -5.47
N LEU A 41 1.15 -10.73 -4.81
CA LEU A 41 2.62 -10.74 -4.96
C LEU A 41 3.24 -12.05 -4.48
N SER A 42 2.82 -12.57 -3.33
CA SER A 42 3.29 -13.89 -2.85
C SER A 42 2.90 -15.01 -3.82
N TYR A 43 1.65 -15.02 -4.28
CA TYR A 43 1.17 -16.00 -5.24
C TYR A 43 1.95 -15.95 -6.57
N PHE A 44 2.25 -14.74 -7.06
CA PHE A 44 3.07 -14.54 -8.25
C PHE A 44 4.47 -15.10 -8.07
N ARG A 45 5.14 -14.78 -6.95
CA ARG A 45 6.49 -15.29 -6.65
C ARG A 45 6.56 -16.80 -6.58
N ASP A 46 5.53 -17.43 -6.04
CA ASP A 46 5.46 -18.90 -5.91
C ASP A 46 5.23 -19.61 -7.26
N LYS A 47 4.70 -18.89 -8.25
CA LYS A 47 4.29 -19.47 -9.53
C LYS A 47 5.15 -19.08 -10.72
N THR A 48 5.76 -17.89 -10.68
CA THR A 48 6.54 -17.38 -11.82
C THR A 48 7.81 -18.19 -12.04
N LEU A 49 8.12 -18.44 -13.30
CA LEU A 49 9.40 -19.00 -13.76
C LEU A 49 10.33 -17.93 -14.32
N LYS A 50 9.88 -16.66 -14.34
CA LYS A 50 10.65 -15.51 -14.84
C LYS A 50 11.71 -15.09 -13.84
N ASN A 51 12.82 -14.58 -14.35
CA ASN A 51 13.85 -13.95 -13.55
C ASN A 51 13.34 -12.64 -12.97
N THR A 52 12.91 -12.68 -11.72
CA THR A 52 12.17 -11.60 -11.07
C THR A 52 12.92 -11.09 -9.84
N ALA A 53 13.02 -9.76 -9.71
CA ALA A 53 13.40 -9.11 -8.47
C ALA A 53 12.22 -8.34 -7.89
N VAL A 54 12.06 -8.37 -6.55
CA VAL A 54 11.00 -7.68 -5.83
C VAL A 54 11.62 -6.65 -4.90
N LEU A 55 11.24 -5.40 -5.07
CA LEU A 55 11.79 -4.26 -4.35
C LEU A 55 10.72 -3.50 -3.59
N ALA A 56 11.15 -2.79 -2.54
CA ALA A 56 10.29 -1.89 -1.78
C ALA A 56 11.02 -0.57 -1.45
N PRO A 57 10.29 0.52 -1.17
CA PRO A 57 10.90 1.81 -0.81
C PRO A 57 11.52 1.83 0.58
N THR A 58 11.06 0.97 1.51
CA THR A 58 11.53 0.94 2.90
C THR A 58 12.04 -0.44 3.30
N GLY A 59 12.96 -0.49 4.27
CA GLY A 59 13.51 -1.74 4.76
C GLY A 59 12.46 -2.67 5.37
N VAL A 60 11.53 -2.11 6.15
CA VAL A 60 10.43 -2.91 6.75
C VAL A 60 9.56 -3.54 5.66
N ALA A 61 9.21 -2.78 4.61
CA ALA A 61 8.45 -3.32 3.49
C ALA A 61 9.25 -4.40 2.75
N ALA A 62 10.55 -4.17 2.51
CA ALA A 62 11.44 -5.13 1.86
C ALA A 62 11.54 -6.45 2.65
N LEU A 63 11.73 -6.38 3.97
CA LEU A 63 11.75 -7.56 4.84
C LEU A 63 10.43 -8.33 4.81
N ASN A 64 9.29 -7.63 4.83
CA ASN A 64 7.97 -8.28 4.80
C ASN A 64 7.70 -9.06 3.51
N ILE A 65 8.23 -8.62 2.39
CA ILE A 65 8.08 -9.28 1.08
C ILE A 65 9.23 -10.23 0.75
N GLY A 66 10.24 -10.35 1.64
CA GLY A 66 11.46 -11.12 1.36
C GLY A 66 12.21 -10.63 0.13
N GLY A 67 12.26 -9.31 -0.07
CA GLY A 67 12.93 -8.63 -1.18
C GLY A 67 14.02 -7.68 -0.70
N GLN A 68 14.41 -6.73 -1.56
CA GLN A 68 15.38 -5.69 -1.24
C GLN A 68 14.77 -4.28 -1.28
N THR A 69 15.44 -3.32 -0.65
CA THR A 69 15.09 -1.92 -0.91
C THR A 69 15.59 -1.49 -2.29
N ILE A 70 14.89 -0.53 -2.92
CA ILE A 70 15.33 0.04 -4.21
C ILE A 70 16.78 0.53 -4.11
N HIS A 71 17.11 1.24 -3.04
CA HIS A 71 18.48 1.75 -2.83
C HIS A 71 19.52 0.65 -2.74
N SER A 72 19.27 -0.41 -1.99
CA SER A 72 20.18 -1.54 -1.85
C SER A 72 20.38 -2.29 -3.16
N PHE A 73 19.30 -2.57 -3.90
CA PHE A 73 19.36 -3.31 -5.15
C PHE A 73 20.21 -2.63 -6.22
N PHE A 74 20.09 -1.30 -6.34
CA PHE A 74 20.85 -0.51 -7.32
C PHE A 74 22.17 0.04 -6.77
N GLY A 75 22.44 -0.12 -5.48
CA GLY A 75 23.60 0.49 -4.81
C GLY A 75 23.51 2.02 -4.72
N PHE A 76 22.28 2.56 -4.61
CA PHE A 76 22.02 3.99 -4.55
C PHE A 76 22.17 4.55 -3.14
N LYS A 77 22.67 5.78 -3.06
CA LYS A 77 22.61 6.60 -1.84
C LYS A 77 21.29 7.39 -1.81
N PRO A 78 20.85 7.89 -0.65
CA PRO A 78 19.58 8.62 -0.53
C PRO A 78 19.41 9.81 -1.52
N ASP A 79 20.49 10.52 -1.82
CA ASP A 79 20.48 11.71 -2.68
C ASP A 79 21.00 11.40 -4.09
N ILE A 80 20.70 10.22 -4.62
CA ILE A 80 21.12 9.76 -5.95
C ILE A 80 20.58 10.67 -7.06
N THR A 81 21.38 10.88 -8.10
CA THR A 81 20.99 11.56 -9.34
C THR A 81 21.09 10.62 -10.54
N GLU A 82 20.38 10.92 -11.64
CA GLU A 82 20.43 10.12 -12.87
C GLU A 82 21.89 9.94 -13.38
N GLU A 83 22.73 11.00 -13.34
CA GLU A 83 24.12 10.90 -13.72
C GLU A 83 24.93 9.94 -12.83
N GLN A 84 24.69 10.01 -11.51
CA GLN A 84 25.36 9.12 -10.57
C GLN A 84 24.90 7.68 -10.76
N ALA A 85 23.62 7.44 -11.04
CA ALA A 85 23.07 6.13 -11.35
C ALA A 85 23.76 5.50 -12.57
N VAL A 86 23.94 6.27 -13.65
CA VAL A 86 24.70 5.84 -14.84
C VAL A 86 26.18 5.57 -14.52
N LYS A 87 26.82 6.41 -13.68
CA LYS A 87 28.20 6.17 -13.23
C LYS A 87 28.36 4.89 -12.42
N ILE A 88 27.36 4.58 -11.55
CA ILE A 88 27.33 3.31 -10.78
C ILE A 88 27.21 2.13 -11.75
N ALA A 89 26.26 2.19 -12.70
CA ALA A 89 26.10 1.17 -13.74
C ALA A 89 27.41 0.93 -14.51
N GLY A 90 28.08 1.99 -14.97
CA GLY A 90 29.37 1.89 -15.66
C GLY A 90 30.48 1.25 -14.84
N LYS A 91 30.52 1.50 -13.51
CA LYS A 91 31.48 0.84 -12.61
C LYS A 91 31.17 -0.66 -12.47
N LEU A 92 29.90 -1.05 -12.38
CA LEU A 92 29.50 -2.45 -12.27
C LEU A 92 29.76 -3.21 -13.57
N LEU A 93 29.53 -2.60 -14.73
CA LEU A 93 29.87 -3.16 -16.05
C LEU A 93 31.38 -3.45 -16.15
N LYS A 94 32.23 -2.50 -15.77
CA LYS A 94 33.72 -2.68 -15.77
C LYS A 94 34.16 -3.80 -14.82
N ARG A 95 33.37 -4.12 -13.79
CA ARG A 95 33.66 -5.20 -12.82
C ARG A 95 33.03 -6.55 -13.22
N GLY A 96 32.43 -6.65 -14.40
CA GLY A 96 31.75 -7.85 -14.86
C GLY A 96 30.44 -8.19 -14.11
N LYS A 97 29.90 -7.24 -13.33
CA LYS A 97 28.66 -7.45 -12.54
C LYS A 97 27.39 -7.05 -13.30
N SER A 98 27.30 -7.39 -14.58
CA SER A 98 26.16 -7.04 -15.43
C SER A 98 25.08 -8.13 -15.51
N LYS A 99 25.47 -9.39 -15.27
CA LYS A 99 24.62 -10.57 -15.53
C LYS A 99 23.28 -10.53 -14.78
N LEU A 100 23.26 -10.09 -13.53
CA LEU A 100 22.04 -9.91 -12.76
C LEU A 100 21.03 -9.02 -13.49
N TYR A 101 21.47 -7.83 -13.90
CA TYR A 101 20.56 -6.86 -14.53
C TYR A 101 20.25 -7.19 -15.98
N ALA A 102 21.17 -7.86 -16.68
CA ALA A 102 20.96 -8.34 -18.05
C ALA A 102 19.94 -9.47 -18.11
N GLY A 103 20.01 -10.41 -17.15
CA GLY A 103 19.08 -11.54 -17.05
C GLY A 103 17.74 -11.24 -16.40
N LEU A 104 17.50 -9.99 -15.96
CA LEU A 104 16.26 -9.61 -15.29
C LEU A 104 15.09 -9.50 -16.28
N ASP A 105 14.05 -10.32 -16.12
CA ASP A 105 12.83 -10.25 -16.92
C ASP A 105 11.83 -9.26 -16.32
N ILE A 106 11.59 -9.36 -15.01
CA ILE A 106 10.56 -8.59 -14.31
C ILE A 106 11.16 -7.92 -13.07
N LEU A 107 10.86 -6.64 -12.90
CA LEU A 107 11.16 -5.89 -11.68
C LEU A 107 9.85 -5.43 -11.05
N VAL A 108 9.55 -5.96 -9.86
CA VAL A 108 8.38 -5.58 -9.07
C VAL A 108 8.79 -4.51 -8.06
N ILE A 109 8.01 -3.44 -7.97
CA ILE A 109 8.12 -2.44 -6.90
C ILE A 109 6.83 -2.44 -6.11
N ASP A 110 6.88 -2.98 -4.88
CA ASP A 110 5.77 -2.92 -3.94
C ASP A 110 5.77 -1.60 -3.17
N GLU A 111 4.63 -1.22 -2.60
CA GLU A 111 4.39 0.07 -1.93
C GLU A 111 4.85 1.28 -2.78
N ILE A 112 4.57 1.23 -4.09
CA ILE A 112 4.99 2.25 -5.06
C ILE A 112 4.52 3.67 -4.70
N SER A 113 3.45 3.80 -3.92
CA SER A 113 2.93 5.10 -3.44
C SER A 113 3.97 5.93 -2.69
N MET A 114 4.97 5.28 -2.09
CA MET A 114 6.03 5.92 -1.31
C MET A 114 7.30 6.19 -2.14
N VAL A 115 7.33 5.87 -3.42
CA VAL A 115 8.49 6.06 -4.30
C VAL A 115 8.46 7.45 -4.92
N ARG A 116 9.59 8.16 -4.80
CA ARG A 116 9.80 9.49 -5.39
C ARG A 116 10.04 9.37 -6.91
N PRO A 117 9.67 10.38 -7.71
CA PRO A 117 9.85 10.34 -9.17
C PRO A 117 11.32 10.32 -9.59
N ASP A 118 12.18 11.03 -8.88
CA ASP A 118 13.63 11.06 -9.13
C ASP A 118 14.28 9.68 -8.93
N LEU A 119 13.88 8.95 -7.88
CA LEU A 119 14.38 7.60 -7.63
C LEU A 119 13.97 6.64 -8.75
N LEU A 120 12.77 6.78 -9.28
CA LEU A 120 12.29 5.94 -10.39
C LEU A 120 13.03 6.27 -11.69
N ASP A 121 13.31 7.54 -11.98
CA ASP A 121 14.11 7.96 -13.14
C ASP A 121 15.58 7.52 -12.99
N CYS A 122 16.15 7.51 -11.77
CA CYS A 122 17.47 6.95 -11.51
C CYS A 122 17.52 5.44 -11.79
N ALA A 123 16.49 4.69 -11.40
CA ALA A 123 16.40 3.25 -11.69
C ALA A 123 16.30 2.99 -13.20
N ASP A 124 15.53 3.81 -13.93
CA ASP A 124 15.46 3.77 -15.39
C ASP A 124 16.83 4.03 -16.03
N ALA A 125 17.48 5.12 -15.66
CA ALA A 125 18.79 5.50 -16.21
C ALA A 125 19.86 4.42 -15.97
N PHE A 126 19.86 3.83 -14.76
CA PHE A 126 20.73 2.73 -14.41
C PHE A 126 20.49 1.49 -15.28
N LEU A 127 19.24 1.03 -15.40
CA LEU A 127 18.89 -0.18 -16.16
C LEU A 127 19.15 0.01 -17.66
N ARG A 128 18.86 1.18 -18.22
CA ARG A 128 19.18 1.50 -19.61
C ARG A 128 20.71 1.41 -19.88
N ALA A 129 21.51 1.91 -18.94
CA ALA A 129 22.96 1.83 -19.05
C ALA A 129 23.46 0.38 -18.90
N MET A 130 22.96 -0.36 -17.90
CA MET A 130 23.37 -1.75 -17.64
C MET A 130 23.04 -2.72 -18.78
N ARG A 131 21.93 -2.49 -19.48
CA ARG A 131 21.43 -3.36 -20.56
C ARG A 131 21.80 -2.86 -21.96
N HIS A 132 22.59 -1.80 -22.05
CA HIS A 132 22.96 -1.16 -23.33
C HIS A 132 21.75 -0.84 -24.22
N ASN A 133 20.61 -0.49 -23.59
CA ASN A 133 19.37 -0.16 -24.28
C ASN A 133 18.87 1.24 -23.85
N PRO A 134 19.42 2.32 -24.44
CA PRO A 134 19.14 3.69 -24.00
C PRO A 134 17.76 4.21 -24.37
N TYR A 135 17.08 3.56 -25.33
CA TYR A 135 15.83 4.07 -25.88
C TYR A 135 14.59 3.48 -25.21
N THR A 136 14.68 2.24 -24.72
CA THR A 136 13.56 1.55 -24.08
C THR A 136 13.52 1.83 -22.59
N PRO A 137 12.36 2.22 -22.02
CA PRO A 137 12.21 2.40 -20.58
C PRO A 137 12.73 1.19 -19.80
N PHE A 138 13.48 1.46 -18.73
CA PHE A 138 14.12 0.45 -17.86
C PHE A 138 15.03 -0.54 -18.62
N GLY A 139 15.56 -0.14 -19.79
CA GLY A 139 16.39 -1.02 -20.62
C GLY A 139 15.63 -2.25 -21.14
N GLY A 140 14.31 -2.20 -21.20
CA GLY A 140 13.44 -3.30 -21.63
C GLY A 140 13.06 -4.29 -20.53
N VAL A 141 13.37 -4.01 -19.27
CA VAL A 141 12.85 -4.80 -18.13
C VAL A 141 11.37 -4.49 -17.95
N LYS A 142 10.56 -5.52 -17.82
CA LYS A 142 9.15 -5.36 -17.48
C LYS A 142 8.99 -4.89 -16.05
N MET A 143 8.24 -3.79 -15.87
CA MET A 143 7.98 -3.23 -14.56
C MET A 143 6.60 -3.64 -14.05
N VAL A 144 6.51 -4.04 -12.80
CA VAL A 144 5.27 -4.27 -12.08
C VAL A 144 5.24 -3.35 -10.86
N PHE A 145 4.32 -2.40 -10.85
CA PHE A 145 4.12 -1.45 -9.77
C PHE A 145 2.91 -1.86 -8.95
N ILE A 146 3.08 -2.02 -7.64
CA ILE A 146 2.00 -2.42 -6.72
C ILE A 146 1.87 -1.38 -5.61
N GLY A 147 0.65 -0.91 -5.32
CA GLY A 147 0.42 0.00 -4.19
C GLY A 147 -0.96 0.62 -4.14
N ASP A 148 -1.26 1.29 -3.04
CA ASP A 148 -2.49 2.08 -2.85
C ASP A 148 -2.11 3.56 -2.74
N LEU A 149 -2.37 4.33 -3.79
CA LEU A 149 -1.98 5.75 -3.86
C LEU A 149 -2.72 6.66 -2.87
N TYR A 150 -3.81 6.19 -2.30
CA TYR A 150 -4.52 6.91 -1.26
C TYR A 150 -3.94 6.65 0.15
N GLN A 151 -2.95 5.78 0.26
CA GLN A 151 -2.19 5.59 1.49
C GLN A 151 -1.10 6.67 1.60
N LEU A 152 0.05 6.32 2.20
CA LEU A 152 1.08 7.32 2.47
C LEU A 152 1.81 7.75 1.18
N PRO A 153 2.00 9.06 0.99
CA PRO A 153 2.79 9.60 -0.11
C PRO A 153 4.29 9.44 0.14
N PRO A 154 5.15 9.69 -0.87
CA PRO A 154 6.58 9.78 -0.69
C PRO A 154 6.94 10.86 0.34
N VAL A 155 8.00 10.59 1.13
CA VAL A 155 8.52 11.59 2.05
C VAL A 155 9.42 12.56 1.28
N VAL A 156 8.99 13.84 1.22
CA VAL A 156 9.74 14.94 0.60
C VAL A 156 9.94 16.03 1.65
N LYS A 157 11.21 16.41 1.88
CA LYS A 157 11.55 17.47 2.81
C LYS A 157 10.99 18.82 2.32
N SER A 158 10.67 19.72 3.25
CA SER A 158 10.00 20.99 2.91
C SER A 158 10.77 21.81 1.87
N HIS A 159 12.11 21.84 1.96
CA HIS A 159 12.98 22.56 1.02
C HIS A 159 13.08 21.91 -0.37
N GLU A 160 12.74 20.61 -0.49
CA GLU A 160 12.78 19.90 -1.78
C GLU A 160 11.46 20.06 -2.57
N ARG A 161 10.35 20.41 -1.89
CA ARG A 161 9.01 20.45 -2.51
C ARG A 161 8.94 21.38 -3.72
N GLU A 162 9.56 22.53 -3.64
CA GLU A 162 9.58 23.49 -4.74
C GLU A 162 10.36 22.93 -5.95
N LEU A 163 11.50 22.28 -5.71
CA LEU A 163 12.29 21.63 -6.74
C LEU A 163 11.48 20.53 -7.46
N PHE A 164 10.82 19.65 -6.68
CA PHE A 164 9.98 18.60 -7.25
C PHE A 164 8.81 19.17 -8.06
N SER A 165 8.20 20.24 -7.59
CA SER A 165 7.12 20.91 -8.32
C SER A 165 7.60 21.49 -9.66
N ARG A 166 8.80 22.07 -9.71
CA ARG A 166 9.38 22.64 -10.95
C ARG A 166 9.82 21.56 -11.94
N VAL A 167 10.52 20.52 -11.46
CA VAL A 167 11.16 19.53 -12.33
C VAL A 167 10.17 18.47 -12.79
N TYR A 168 9.31 18.00 -11.90
CA TYR A 168 8.42 16.85 -12.13
C TYR A 168 6.94 17.23 -12.22
N GLY A 169 6.56 18.40 -11.70
CA GLY A 169 5.16 18.79 -11.50
C GLY A 169 4.53 18.20 -10.24
N GLY A 170 5.26 17.33 -9.53
CA GLY A 170 4.82 16.68 -8.31
C GLY A 170 5.89 15.78 -7.72
N HIS A 171 5.53 14.99 -6.73
CA HIS A 171 6.49 14.17 -5.97
C HIS A 171 6.16 12.67 -5.97
N TYR A 172 5.16 12.26 -6.73
CA TYR A 172 4.79 10.84 -6.85
C TYR A 172 5.55 10.15 -7.98
N PHE A 173 5.68 8.84 -7.92
CA PHE A 173 6.34 8.05 -8.97
C PHE A 173 5.75 8.29 -10.36
N PHE A 174 4.44 8.54 -10.46
CA PHE A 174 3.79 8.82 -11.75
C PHE A 174 4.12 10.20 -12.34
N ASP A 175 4.74 11.09 -11.54
CA ASP A 175 5.29 12.35 -12.04
C ASP A 175 6.64 12.16 -12.74
N SER A 176 7.30 10.98 -12.60
CA SER A 176 8.60 10.69 -13.21
C SER A 176 8.54 10.75 -14.74
N LYS A 177 9.67 11.07 -15.35
CA LYS A 177 9.83 11.15 -16.80
C LYS A 177 9.60 9.78 -17.44
N VAL A 178 10.14 8.73 -16.81
CA VAL A 178 10.03 7.36 -17.32
C VAL A 178 8.61 6.83 -17.25
N PHE A 179 7.88 7.05 -16.15
CA PHE A 179 6.53 6.54 -16.00
C PHE A 179 5.56 7.16 -17.04
N LYS A 180 5.71 8.45 -17.32
CA LYS A 180 4.93 9.15 -18.37
C LYS A 180 5.09 8.53 -19.77
N ARG A 181 6.25 7.90 -20.03
CA ARG A 181 6.55 7.20 -21.30
C ARG A 181 6.14 5.72 -21.31
N LEU A 182 6.07 5.10 -20.14
CA LEU A 182 5.94 3.65 -19.97
C LEU A 182 4.56 3.10 -20.38
N ARG A 183 3.48 3.85 -20.17
CA ARG A 183 2.07 3.46 -20.44
C ARG A 183 1.74 2.05 -19.93
N PRO A 184 1.82 1.77 -18.63
CA PRO A 184 1.57 0.44 -18.10
C PRO A 184 0.09 0.05 -18.22
N GLU A 185 -0.18 -1.25 -18.31
CA GLU A 185 -1.51 -1.81 -18.09
C GLU A 185 -1.99 -1.49 -16.67
N PHE A 186 -3.29 -1.30 -16.49
CA PHE A 186 -3.87 -0.92 -15.21
C PHE A 186 -4.82 -2.00 -14.68
N VAL A 187 -4.63 -2.39 -13.42
CA VAL A 187 -5.54 -3.27 -12.69
C VAL A 187 -5.86 -2.68 -11.32
N GLU A 188 -7.14 -2.54 -11.01
CA GLU A 188 -7.61 -2.20 -9.68
C GLU A 188 -8.24 -3.42 -9.01
N LEU A 189 -7.69 -3.85 -7.86
CA LEU A 189 -8.29 -4.89 -7.04
C LEU A 189 -9.38 -4.26 -6.18
N GLU A 190 -10.65 -4.63 -6.38
CA GLU A 190 -11.79 -3.98 -5.74
C GLU A 190 -12.29 -4.70 -4.49
N LYS A 191 -12.20 -6.06 -4.46
CA LYS A 191 -12.72 -6.86 -3.36
C LYS A 191 -11.89 -6.71 -2.09
N VAL A 192 -12.53 -6.23 -1.02
CA VAL A 192 -11.90 -6.06 0.31
C VAL A 192 -12.08 -7.32 1.14
N TYR A 193 -10.99 -7.84 1.71
CA TYR A 193 -10.97 -9.05 2.55
C TYR A 193 -10.75 -8.76 4.02
N ARG A 194 -10.14 -7.63 4.36
CA ARG A 194 -9.78 -7.28 5.74
C ARG A 194 -10.99 -6.93 6.60
N GLN A 195 -11.90 -6.12 6.05
CA GLN A 195 -13.14 -5.71 6.72
C GLN A 195 -14.31 -6.50 6.13
N LYS A 196 -15.25 -6.93 7.00
CA LYS A 196 -16.46 -7.66 6.61
C LYS A 196 -17.72 -6.79 6.67
N ASP A 197 -17.71 -5.74 7.50
CA ASP A 197 -18.84 -4.81 7.63
C ASP A 197 -18.86 -3.82 6.46
N GLU A 198 -19.89 -3.91 5.64
CA GLU A 198 -20.11 -3.01 4.50
C GLU A 198 -20.27 -1.54 4.89
N ARG A 199 -20.83 -1.26 6.07
CA ARG A 199 -20.99 0.12 6.57
C ARG A 199 -19.64 0.72 6.85
N PHE A 200 -18.77 -0.03 7.53
CA PHE A 200 -17.41 0.41 7.81
C PHE A 200 -16.58 0.55 6.53
N ILE A 201 -16.72 -0.37 5.56
CA ILE A 201 -16.06 -0.26 4.25
C ILE A 201 -16.52 1.01 3.51
N LYS A 202 -17.81 1.35 3.53
CA LYS A 202 -18.32 2.59 2.93
C LYS A 202 -17.75 3.82 3.63
N LEU A 203 -17.66 3.78 4.96
CA LEU A 203 -17.07 4.87 5.75
C LEU A 203 -15.59 5.07 5.45
N LEU A 204 -14.80 4.00 5.38
CA LEU A 204 -13.39 4.05 4.96
C LEU A 204 -13.23 4.61 3.54
N ASN A 205 -14.11 4.23 2.62
CA ASN A 205 -14.10 4.77 1.25
C ASN A 205 -14.40 6.28 1.22
N SER A 206 -15.32 6.75 2.05
CA SER A 206 -15.64 8.19 2.11
C SER A 206 -14.46 9.01 2.66
N VAL A 207 -13.72 8.48 3.63
CA VAL A 207 -12.48 9.08 4.12
C VAL A 207 -11.38 9.04 3.06
N ARG A 208 -11.19 7.89 2.41
CA ARG A 208 -10.21 7.69 1.34
C ARG A 208 -10.39 8.70 0.20
N ASN A 209 -11.61 8.87 -0.26
CA ASN A 209 -11.94 9.72 -1.41
C ASN A 209 -12.26 11.18 -1.03
N ASN A 210 -12.06 11.56 0.24
CA ASN A 210 -12.40 12.88 0.79
C ASN A 210 -13.87 13.28 0.57
N SER A 211 -14.78 12.30 0.48
CA SER A 211 -16.22 12.51 0.27
C SER A 211 -17.05 12.44 1.55
N ALA A 212 -16.42 12.20 2.71
CA ALA A 212 -17.11 12.16 3.99
C ALA A 212 -17.76 13.50 4.32
N GLY A 213 -19.07 13.47 4.52
CA GLY A 213 -19.91 14.57 4.97
C GLY A 213 -20.18 14.51 6.47
N GLU A 214 -21.17 15.28 6.93
CA GLU A 214 -21.55 15.31 8.35
C GLU A 214 -22.04 13.96 8.87
N THR A 215 -22.72 13.17 8.05
CA THR A 215 -23.24 11.85 8.45
C THR A 215 -22.10 10.89 8.75
N GLU A 216 -21.10 10.84 7.87
CA GLU A 216 -19.91 10.00 8.04
C GLU A 216 -19.05 10.48 9.21
N LEU A 217 -18.89 11.79 9.37
CA LEU A 217 -18.17 12.37 10.51
C LEU A 217 -18.87 12.08 11.83
N ARG A 218 -20.21 12.15 11.88
CA ARG A 218 -20.98 11.75 13.06
C ARG A 218 -20.80 10.28 13.39
N ALA A 219 -20.83 9.39 12.37
CA ALA A 219 -20.63 7.96 12.56
C ALA A 219 -19.22 7.64 13.11
N LEU A 220 -18.16 8.28 12.60
CA LEU A 220 -16.81 8.16 13.14
C LEU A 220 -16.73 8.70 14.57
N ASN A 221 -17.26 9.88 14.81
CA ASN A 221 -17.20 10.55 16.10
C ASN A 221 -18.11 9.92 17.17
N ALA A 222 -18.99 8.99 16.81
CA ALA A 222 -19.67 8.13 17.80
C ALA A 222 -18.67 7.25 18.58
N ARG A 223 -17.44 7.08 18.07
CA ARG A 223 -16.34 6.36 18.74
C ARG A 223 -15.46 7.28 19.59
N TYR A 224 -15.81 8.56 19.77
CA TYR A 224 -15.06 9.53 20.57
C TYR A 224 -15.23 9.26 22.06
N GLN A 225 -14.12 8.92 22.72
CA GLN A 225 -14.03 8.63 24.14
C GLN A 225 -12.67 9.17 24.65
N PRO A 226 -12.59 10.47 25.00
CA PRO A 226 -11.33 11.12 25.38
C PRO A 226 -10.71 10.50 26.62
N ASP A 227 -11.53 10.10 27.58
CA ASP A 227 -11.09 9.57 28.88
C ASP A 227 -10.97 8.05 28.93
N PHE A 228 -11.11 7.38 27.75
CA PHE A 228 -11.03 5.93 27.68
C PHE A 228 -9.67 5.42 28.16
N VAL A 229 -9.68 4.53 29.13
CA VAL A 229 -8.52 3.80 29.59
C VAL A 229 -8.69 2.33 29.18
N PRO A 230 -7.72 1.76 28.44
CA PRO A 230 -7.79 0.34 28.10
C PRO A 230 -7.88 -0.53 29.35
N PRO A 231 -8.80 -1.52 29.39
CA PRO A 231 -8.80 -2.50 30.46
C PRO A 231 -7.52 -3.35 30.42
N GLU A 232 -7.11 -3.89 31.53
CA GLU A 232 -5.98 -4.83 31.63
C GLU A 232 -6.25 -6.03 30.68
N GLY A 233 -5.24 -6.45 29.93
CA GLY A 233 -5.35 -7.51 28.93
C GLY A 233 -6.18 -7.15 27.69
N GLY A 234 -6.57 -5.89 27.52
CA GLY A 234 -7.47 -5.46 26.44
C GLY A 234 -6.84 -5.36 25.05
N PHE A 235 -5.53 -5.50 24.90
CA PHE A 235 -4.77 -5.45 23.63
C PHE A 235 -5.09 -4.26 22.72
N PHE A 236 -5.33 -3.08 23.31
CA PHE A 236 -5.49 -1.85 22.52
C PHE A 236 -4.13 -1.31 22.08
N VAL A 237 -4.06 -0.87 20.82
CA VAL A 237 -2.86 -0.23 20.25
C VAL A 237 -3.13 1.25 20.02
N TYR A 238 -2.33 2.13 20.62
CA TYR A 238 -2.35 3.56 20.31
C TYR A 238 -1.68 3.80 18.94
N LEU A 239 -2.41 4.32 17.98
CA LEU A 239 -1.86 4.79 16.71
C LEU A 239 -1.54 6.29 16.83
N THR A 240 -0.26 6.62 16.65
CA THR A 240 0.26 7.98 16.81
C THR A 240 0.87 8.49 15.50
N PRO A 241 0.87 9.82 15.26
CA PRO A 241 1.51 10.38 14.06
C PRO A 241 3.04 10.26 14.06
N THR A 242 3.70 10.29 15.23
CA THR A 242 5.16 10.43 15.38
C THR A 242 5.80 9.28 16.14
N ASN A 243 7.09 9.02 15.86
CA ASN A 243 7.88 8.00 16.58
C ASN A 243 8.10 8.37 18.04
N ASP A 244 8.35 9.65 18.33
CA ASP A 244 8.63 10.12 19.70
C ASP A 244 7.45 9.88 20.64
N LYS A 245 6.22 10.16 20.17
CA LYS A 245 5.01 9.87 20.95
C LYS A 245 4.84 8.38 21.20
N ALA A 246 5.07 7.55 20.19
CA ALA A 246 5.00 6.09 20.34
C ALA A 246 6.04 5.58 21.34
N ALA A 247 7.27 6.09 21.28
CA ALA A 247 8.35 5.73 22.19
C ALA A 247 8.04 6.16 23.64
N SER A 248 7.55 7.39 23.84
CA SER A 248 7.14 7.91 25.17
C SER A 248 6.08 7.01 25.79
N VAL A 249 4.98 6.73 25.08
CA VAL A 249 3.90 5.86 25.59
C VAL A 249 4.41 4.46 25.93
N ASN A 250 5.21 3.86 25.07
CA ASN A 250 5.75 2.52 25.32
C ASN A 250 6.71 2.51 26.53
N GLY A 251 7.58 3.52 26.64
CA GLY A 251 8.52 3.65 27.75
C GLY A 251 7.81 3.89 29.10
N GLU A 252 6.84 4.80 29.14
CA GLU A 252 6.04 5.08 30.34
C GLU A 252 5.28 3.84 30.82
N LYS A 253 4.65 3.11 29.90
CA LYS A 253 3.93 1.88 30.21
C LYS A 253 4.86 0.77 30.69
N LEU A 254 6.03 0.60 30.07
CA LEU A 254 7.02 -0.39 30.49
C LEU A 254 7.57 -0.03 31.90
N ALA A 255 7.89 1.25 32.13
CA ALA A 255 8.40 1.72 33.42
C ALA A 255 7.38 1.47 34.54
N ALA A 256 6.08 1.67 34.28
CA ALA A 256 5.01 1.48 35.27
C ALA A 256 4.80 0.02 35.72
N LEU A 257 5.30 -0.97 34.94
CA LEU A 257 5.19 -2.37 35.34
C LEU A 257 6.11 -2.68 36.53
N PRO A 258 5.59 -3.33 37.59
CA PRO A 258 6.38 -3.62 38.81
C PRO A 258 7.41 -4.73 38.62
N ALA A 259 7.28 -5.55 37.57
CA ALA A 259 8.15 -6.67 37.29
C ALA A 259 9.58 -6.23 36.94
N LYS A 260 10.56 -7.07 37.31
CA LYS A 260 11.98 -6.82 36.97
C LYS A 260 12.18 -6.91 35.46
N ALA A 261 12.89 -5.93 34.89
CA ALA A 261 13.25 -5.92 33.49
C ALA A 261 14.33 -6.95 33.15
N ARG A 262 14.27 -7.45 31.95
CA ARG A 262 15.32 -8.24 31.31
C ARG A 262 15.59 -7.71 29.91
N VAL A 263 16.88 -7.55 29.59
CA VAL A 263 17.33 -7.17 28.25
C VAL A 263 17.73 -8.43 27.48
N TYR A 264 17.22 -8.55 26.28
CA TYR A 264 17.57 -9.59 25.32
C TYR A 264 18.45 -8.95 24.22
N PRO A 265 19.74 -9.31 24.15
CA PRO A 265 20.61 -8.80 23.11
C PRO A 265 20.29 -9.48 21.76
N GLY A 266 20.22 -8.70 20.71
CA GLY A 266 20.18 -9.19 19.34
C GLY A 266 21.59 -9.35 18.78
N SER A 267 21.72 -10.13 17.71
CA SER A 267 22.97 -10.29 16.98
C SER A 267 22.80 -9.94 15.51
N LEU A 268 23.80 -9.23 14.98
CA LEU A 268 23.92 -8.87 13.58
C LEU A 268 24.99 -9.75 12.93
N GLU A 269 24.69 -10.32 11.77
CA GLU A 269 25.59 -11.14 10.99
C GLU A 269 25.63 -10.66 9.54
N GLY A 270 26.81 -10.76 8.91
CA GLY A 270 27.00 -10.36 7.51
C GLY A 270 26.71 -8.89 7.24
N ASP A 271 26.17 -8.58 6.06
CA ASP A 271 25.90 -7.21 5.60
C ASP A 271 24.43 -6.82 5.88
N PHE A 272 24.08 -6.75 7.18
CA PHE A 272 22.75 -6.29 7.60
C PHE A 272 22.83 -4.80 7.99
N ASP A 273 22.04 -3.94 7.33
CA ASP A 273 21.96 -2.51 7.67
C ASP A 273 21.26 -2.30 9.03
N GLY A 274 21.99 -1.94 10.07
CA GLY A 274 21.46 -1.69 11.42
C GLY A 274 20.38 -0.60 11.51
N ARG A 275 20.20 0.23 10.46
CA ARG A 275 19.10 1.20 10.40
C ARG A 275 17.76 0.56 10.06
N LEU A 276 17.77 -0.68 9.60
CA LEU A 276 16.58 -1.42 9.13
C LEU A 276 16.07 -2.46 10.15
N LEU A 277 16.55 -2.38 11.40
CA LEU A 277 16.14 -3.31 12.45
C LEU A 277 14.62 -3.35 12.64
N PRO A 278 14.01 -4.54 12.58
CA PRO A 278 12.55 -4.70 12.79
C PRO A 278 12.14 -4.40 14.23
N THR A 279 13.05 -4.67 15.19
CA THR A 279 12.92 -4.37 16.61
C THR A 279 14.24 -3.80 17.18
N GLN A 280 14.30 -3.56 18.48
CA GLN A 280 15.50 -3.06 19.14
C GLN A 280 16.59 -4.13 19.19
N GLU A 281 17.86 -3.71 19.02
CA GLU A 281 19.02 -4.59 19.19
C GLU A 281 19.12 -5.05 20.65
N GLU A 282 18.94 -4.12 21.60
CA GLU A 282 18.75 -4.45 23.01
C GLU A 282 17.27 -4.34 23.35
N LEU A 283 16.57 -5.49 23.34
CA LEU A 283 15.13 -5.53 23.60
C LEU A 283 14.86 -5.70 25.09
N GLU A 284 14.43 -4.61 25.74
CA GLU A 284 14.02 -4.63 27.16
C GLU A 284 12.55 -5.06 27.28
N LEU A 285 12.29 -6.09 28.10
CA LEU A 285 10.96 -6.61 28.39
C LEU A 285 10.75 -6.81 29.90
N LYS A 286 9.49 -6.74 30.31
CA LYS A 286 9.01 -7.11 31.65
C LYS A 286 7.81 -8.03 31.54
N ALA A 287 7.56 -8.87 32.53
CA ALA A 287 6.27 -9.55 32.63
C ALA A 287 5.15 -8.51 32.71
N GLY A 288 4.03 -8.74 32.02
CA GLY A 288 2.94 -7.79 31.83
C GLY A 288 3.14 -6.84 30.65
N ALA A 289 4.27 -6.88 29.94
CA ALA A 289 4.47 -6.03 28.78
C ALA A 289 3.59 -6.44 27.59
N GLN A 290 2.85 -5.47 27.05
CA GLN A 290 2.11 -5.64 25.80
C GLN A 290 3.07 -5.60 24.62
N VAL A 291 3.06 -6.65 23.84
CA VAL A 291 3.98 -6.83 22.70
C VAL A 291 3.22 -7.15 21.42
N MET A 292 3.90 -6.97 20.30
CA MET A 292 3.45 -7.39 18.97
C MET A 292 4.50 -8.31 18.36
N LEU A 293 4.03 -9.41 17.79
CA LEU A 293 4.87 -10.33 17.04
C LEU A 293 5.19 -9.77 15.66
N LEU A 294 6.44 -9.96 15.20
CA LEU A 294 6.99 -9.29 14.03
C LEU A 294 7.31 -10.23 12.87
N ASN A 295 6.97 -11.50 13.01
CA ASN A 295 7.12 -12.52 11.96
C ASN A 295 5.85 -13.35 11.83
N ASN A 296 5.78 -14.12 10.76
CA ASN A 296 4.83 -15.23 10.66
C ASN A 296 5.53 -16.46 11.21
N ASP A 297 4.91 -17.15 12.15
CA ASP A 297 5.45 -18.39 12.70
C ASP A 297 5.41 -19.53 11.65
N SER A 298 6.46 -20.31 11.57
CA SER A 298 6.54 -21.42 10.60
C SER A 298 5.53 -22.54 10.86
N MET A 299 5.12 -22.72 12.14
CA MET A 299 4.09 -23.67 12.54
C MET A 299 2.67 -23.07 12.49
N GLY A 300 2.55 -21.77 12.14
CA GLY A 300 1.28 -21.08 12.01
C GLY A 300 0.63 -20.69 13.35
N ARG A 301 1.37 -20.65 14.44
CA ARG A 301 0.87 -20.27 15.78
C ARG A 301 0.46 -18.79 15.86
N TRP A 302 1.14 -17.93 15.12
CA TRP A 302 0.83 -16.49 14.99
C TRP A 302 1.25 -15.94 13.63
N VAL A 303 0.79 -14.72 13.35
CA VAL A 303 1.18 -13.94 12.17
C VAL A 303 1.77 -12.60 12.56
N ASN A 304 2.49 -11.97 11.64
CA ASN A 304 3.06 -10.63 11.87
C ASN A 304 1.94 -9.61 12.18
N GLY A 305 2.03 -9.02 13.37
CA GLY A 305 1.03 -8.08 13.88
C GLY A 305 0.13 -8.66 14.97
N THR A 306 0.20 -9.99 15.24
CA THR A 306 -0.49 -10.60 16.40
C THR A 306 -0.06 -9.92 17.68
N MET A 307 -1.02 -9.59 18.52
CA MET A 307 -0.79 -8.97 19.83
C MET A 307 -0.63 -10.01 20.90
N GLY A 308 0.08 -9.67 21.96
CA GLY A 308 0.21 -10.54 23.11
C GLY A 308 0.71 -9.80 24.37
N MET A 309 0.67 -10.50 25.48
CA MET A 309 1.20 -10.04 26.76
C MET A 309 2.28 -11.00 27.25
N VAL A 310 3.42 -10.47 27.63
CA VAL A 310 4.53 -11.26 28.19
C VAL A 310 4.13 -11.79 29.55
N LEU A 311 4.03 -13.09 29.70
CA LEU A 311 3.73 -13.74 30.99
C LEU A 311 5.01 -14.03 31.77
N LYS A 312 6.04 -14.57 31.10
CA LYS A 312 7.27 -14.99 31.76
C LYS A 312 8.49 -14.73 30.89
N LEU A 313 9.56 -14.25 31.49
CA LEU A 313 10.87 -14.05 30.87
C LEU A 313 11.73 -15.31 31.10
N LEU A 314 12.14 -15.96 30.00
CA LEU A 314 13.01 -17.14 30.02
C LEU A 314 14.44 -16.74 29.62
N PRO A 315 15.46 -17.59 29.87
CA PRO A 315 16.83 -17.32 29.41
C PRO A 315 16.91 -17.11 27.90
N ASP A 316 16.26 -17.95 27.12
CA ASP A 316 16.39 -18.03 25.67
C ASP A 316 15.08 -17.71 24.92
N GLY A 317 14.13 -17.05 25.60
CA GLY A 317 12.82 -16.73 25.01
C GLY A 317 11.87 -16.08 26.01
N VAL A 318 10.62 -15.99 25.62
CA VAL A 318 9.55 -15.48 26.48
C VAL A 318 8.25 -16.25 26.27
N GLN A 319 7.48 -16.44 27.34
CA GLN A 319 6.10 -16.91 27.22
C GLN A 319 5.18 -15.71 27.03
N VAL A 320 4.36 -15.77 25.98
CA VAL A 320 3.42 -14.72 25.58
C VAL A 320 2.02 -15.32 25.52
N GLU A 321 1.08 -14.70 26.19
CA GLU A 321 -0.35 -14.93 25.97
C GLU A 321 -0.78 -14.10 24.79
N LEU A 322 -1.26 -14.74 23.73
CA LEU A 322 -1.73 -14.09 22.52
C LEU A 322 -3.14 -13.52 22.72
N ASP A 323 -3.58 -12.68 21.80
CA ASP A 323 -4.89 -12.01 21.87
C ASP A 323 -6.10 -12.96 21.75
N ASP A 324 -5.88 -14.22 21.34
CA ASP A 324 -6.86 -15.31 21.37
C ASP A 324 -6.83 -16.14 22.67
N GLY A 325 -5.96 -15.79 23.63
CA GLY A 325 -5.79 -16.47 24.92
C GLY A 325 -4.85 -17.67 24.89
N VAL A 326 -4.25 -17.99 23.74
CA VAL A 326 -3.27 -19.08 23.63
C VAL A 326 -1.92 -18.62 24.19
N ILE A 327 -1.28 -19.47 25.00
CA ILE A 327 0.06 -19.20 25.54
C ILE A 327 1.10 -19.89 24.68
N GLU A 328 2.03 -19.10 24.13
CA GLU A 328 3.08 -19.59 23.26
C GLU A 328 4.48 -19.19 23.77
N GLU A 329 5.45 -20.05 23.56
CA GLU A 329 6.86 -19.74 23.78
C GLU A 329 7.43 -19.11 22.49
N VAL A 330 7.86 -17.87 22.60
CA VAL A 330 8.48 -17.10 21.52
C VAL A 330 10.00 -17.16 21.67
N LYS A 331 10.65 -17.73 20.67
CA LYS A 331 12.13 -17.85 20.58
C LYS A 331 12.72 -16.84 19.62
N PRO A 332 14.04 -16.57 19.68
CA PRO A 332 14.71 -15.74 18.71
C PRO A 332 14.44 -16.17 17.27
N PHE A 333 14.31 -15.20 16.39
CA PHE A 333 14.06 -15.34 14.97
C PHE A 333 15.10 -14.55 14.20
N THR A 334 15.59 -15.09 13.08
CA THR A 334 16.55 -14.40 12.21
C THR A 334 15.82 -13.81 11.03
N TRP A 335 15.84 -12.47 10.92
CA TRP A 335 15.44 -11.75 9.70
C TRP A 335 16.63 -11.71 8.76
N ASN A 336 16.48 -12.32 7.62
CA ASN A 336 17.48 -12.29 6.58
C ASN A 336 17.29 -11.07 5.67
N MET A 337 18.36 -10.37 5.39
CA MET A 337 18.44 -9.40 4.33
C MET A 337 18.90 -10.14 3.07
N PHE A 338 18.07 -10.11 2.06
CA PHE A 338 18.36 -10.81 0.82
C PHE A 338 19.07 -9.90 -0.18
N THR A 339 19.94 -10.48 -0.96
CA THR A 339 20.51 -9.90 -2.18
C THR A 339 20.16 -10.80 -3.35
N TYR A 340 20.07 -10.21 -4.53
CA TYR A 340 19.84 -10.96 -5.76
C TYR A 340 21.19 -11.27 -6.40
N ARG A 341 21.35 -12.53 -6.84
CA ARG A 341 22.51 -13.00 -7.59
C ARG A 341 22.05 -13.74 -8.83
N TYR A 342 22.79 -13.59 -9.92
CA TYR A 342 22.56 -14.39 -11.12
C TYR A 342 23.36 -15.69 -11.02
N ASN A 343 22.67 -16.82 -11.05
CA ASN A 343 23.27 -18.13 -11.15
C ASN A 343 23.50 -18.45 -12.63
N GLU A 344 24.79 -18.57 -13.01
CA GLU A 344 25.18 -18.76 -14.41
C GLU A 344 24.85 -20.14 -14.95
N GLU A 345 24.86 -21.16 -14.08
CA GLU A 345 24.60 -22.56 -14.48
C GLU A 345 23.10 -22.78 -14.73
N LEU A 346 22.24 -22.15 -13.92
CA LEU A 346 20.79 -22.27 -14.04
C LEU A 346 20.17 -21.17 -14.90
N GLU A 347 20.96 -20.18 -15.32
CA GLU A 347 20.48 -18.97 -16.01
C GLU A 347 19.33 -18.27 -15.26
N LYS A 348 19.38 -18.28 -13.92
CA LYS A 348 18.32 -17.77 -13.05
C LYS A 348 18.83 -16.75 -12.05
N ILE A 349 17.92 -15.84 -11.67
CA ILE A 349 18.11 -14.94 -10.54
C ILE A 349 17.68 -15.67 -9.27
N GLU A 350 18.60 -15.80 -8.33
CA GLU A 350 18.38 -16.39 -7.02
C GLU A 350 18.49 -15.34 -5.93
N THR A 351 17.84 -15.58 -4.81
CA THR A 351 18.00 -14.78 -3.60
C THR A 351 18.99 -15.44 -2.67
N GLU A 352 19.98 -14.68 -2.24
CA GLU A 352 21.00 -15.11 -1.28
C GLU A 352 20.92 -14.24 -0.02
N ALA A 353 21.07 -14.83 1.17
CA ALA A 353 21.12 -14.06 2.41
C ALA A 353 22.44 -13.29 2.47
N ALA A 354 22.36 -11.96 2.45
CA ALA A 354 23.52 -11.07 2.57
C ALA A 354 23.93 -10.87 4.01
N GLY A 355 22.97 -10.91 4.92
CA GLY A 355 23.17 -10.76 6.35
C GLY A 355 21.89 -11.09 7.12
N GLY A 356 22.03 -11.23 8.42
CA GLY A 356 20.92 -11.57 9.31
C GLY A 356 20.90 -10.71 10.56
N PHE A 357 19.71 -10.49 11.09
CA PHE A 357 19.49 -9.95 12.42
C PHE A 357 18.69 -10.96 13.22
N THR A 358 19.28 -11.48 14.29
CA THR A 358 18.64 -12.45 15.19
C THR A 358 18.22 -11.77 16.48
N GLN A 359 16.94 -11.80 16.80
CA GLN A 359 16.36 -11.25 18.03
C GLN A 359 15.01 -11.93 18.31
N LEU A 360 14.46 -11.79 19.51
CA LEU A 360 13.07 -12.13 19.75
C LEU A 360 12.17 -11.33 18.77
N PRO A 361 11.26 -12.00 18.03
CA PRO A 361 10.41 -11.33 17.05
C PRO A 361 9.27 -10.55 17.72
N LEU A 362 9.64 -9.65 18.63
CA LEU A 362 8.75 -8.87 19.47
C LEU A 362 9.15 -7.40 19.47
N LYS A 363 8.16 -6.55 19.66
CA LYS A 363 8.36 -5.16 20.06
C LYS A 363 7.28 -4.74 21.04
N LEU A 364 7.57 -3.74 21.88
CA LEU A 364 6.55 -3.10 22.68
C LEU A 364 5.46 -2.51 21.78
N ALA A 365 4.21 -2.71 22.14
CA ALA A 365 3.09 -2.40 21.27
C ALA A 365 1.88 -1.78 22.00
N TRP A 366 2.09 -1.03 23.07
CA TRP A 366 1.05 -0.12 23.56
C TRP A 366 0.82 1.02 22.56
N ALA A 367 1.90 1.52 21.92
CA ALA A 367 1.79 2.51 20.86
C ALA A 367 2.67 2.17 19.65
N VAL A 368 2.14 2.47 18.45
CA VAL A 368 2.82 2.29 17.17
C VAL A 368 2.52 3.50 16.29
N THR A 369 3.46 3.93 15.45
CA THR A 369 3.16 5.01 14.50
C THR A 369 2.26 4.53 13.37
N ILE A 370 1.44 5.45 12.82
CA ILE A 370 0.58 5.17 11.67
C ILE A 370 1.41 4.60 10.50
N HIS A 371 2.62 5.12 10.25
CA HIS A 371 3.53 4.62 9.23
C HIS A 371 3.95 3.16 9.47
N LYS A 372 4.39 2.84 10.69
CA LYS A 372 4.82 1.48 11.05
C LYS A 372 3.65 0.49 11.20
N SER A 373 2.40 0.98 11.24
CA SER A 373 1.19 0.15 11.21
C SER A 373 0.77 -0.25 9.79
N GLN A 374 1.38 0.32 8.75
CA GLN A 374 1.08 -0.04 7.36
C GLN A 374 1.31 -1.53 7.12
N GLY A 375 0.43 -2.18 6.37
CA GLY A 375 0.43 -3.65 6.21
C GLY A 375 -0.20 -4.43 7.37
N LYS A 376 -0.25 -3.90 8.59
CA LYS A 376 -0.77 -4.60 9.78
C LYS A 376 -2.28 -4.47 9.94
N THR A 377 -2.86 -5.32 10.80
CA THR A 377 -4.29 -5.33 11.10
C THR A 377 -4.48 -5.51 12.61
N PHE A 378 -5.39 -4.74 13.19
CA PHE A 378 -5.69 -4.77 14.62
C PHE A 378 -7.18 -4.99 14.84
N ASP A 379 -7.54 -5.69 15.90
CA ASP A 379 -8.91 -5.82 16.35
C ASP A 379 -9.38 -4.58 17.14
N LYS A 380 -8.46 -4.00 17.94
CA LYS A 380 -8.73 -2.83 18.79
C LYS A 380 -7.62 -1.80 18.64
N LEU A 381 -8.00 -0.55 18.37
CA LEU A 381 -7.05 0.55 18.31
C LEU A 381 -7.59 1.82 18.95
N ILE A 382 -6.68 2.64 19.44
CA ILE A 382 -6.94 3.98 19.94
C ILE A 382 -6.24 4.96 19.00
N LEU A 383 -6.99 5.87 18.43
CA LEU A 383 -6.46 6.91 17.56
C LEU A 383 -6.36 8.24 18.32
N ASP A 384 -5.13 8.70 18.50
CA ASP A 384 -4.81 9.98 19.11
C ASP A 384 -4.21 10.92 18.05
N LEU A 385 -4.94 11.98 17.72
CA LEU A 385 -4.57 12.97 16.70
C LEU A 385 -4.07 14.30 17.32
N ASP A 386 -3.58 14.30 18.55
CA ASP A 386 -3.25 15.46 19.39
C ASP A 386 -2.52 16.59 18.62
N ARG A 387 -1.51 16.27 17.83
CA ARG A 387 -0.77 17.25 17.00
C ARG A 387 -1.25 17.35 15.55
N GLY A 388 -2.39 16.73 15.24
CA GLY A 388 -2.95 16.64 13.90
C GLY A 388 -2.20 15.67 12.98
N LEU A 389 -2.75 15.51 11.78
CA LEU A 389 -2.17 14.69 10.71
C LEU A 389 -1.41 15.60 9.74
N PHE A 390 -0.20 15.20 9.34
CA PHE A 390 0.68 16.02 8.50
C PHE A 390 0.71 15.58 7.04
N ALA A 391 0.33 14.33 6.73
CA ALA A 391 0.33 13.81 5.36
C ALA A 391 -1.06 13.41 4.87
N SER A 392 -1.27 13.51 3.57
CA SER A 392 -2.46 12.95 2.90
C SER A 392 -2.53 11.45 3.15
N GLY A 393 -3.74 10.91 3.27
CA GLY A 393 -3.97 9.48 3.48
C GLY A 393 -3.72 8.95 4.89
N GLN A 394 -3.08 9.69 5.81
CA GLN A 394 -2.76 9.18 7.15
C GLN A 394 -3.99 8.72 7.93
N LEU A 395 -5.08 9.49 7.91
CA LEU A 395 -6.32 9.10 8.59
C LEU A 395 -6.90 7.81 7.99
N TYR A 396 -6.92 7.72 6.65
CA TYR A 396 -7.36 6.50 5.96
C TYR A 396 -6.50 5.29 6.35
N VAL A 397 -5.17 5.45 6.35
CA VAL A 397 -4.26 4.38 6.80
C VAL A 397 -4.59 3.96 8.21
N ALA A 398 -4.71 4.90 9.16
CA ALA A 398 -5.00 4.60 10.57
C ALA A 398 -6.31 3.85 10.75
N LEU A 399 -7.42 4.37 10.22
CA LEU A 399 -8.74 3.75 10.34
C LEU A 399 -8.80 2.37 9.65
N SER A 400 -8.16 2.24 8.48
CA SER A 400 -8.12 0.99 7.72
C SER A 400 -7.28 -0.12 8.39
N ARG A 401 -6.57 0.18 9.48
CA ARG A 401 -5.86 -0.84 10.28
C ARG A 401 -6.81 -1.68 11.09
N CYS A 402 -8.00 -1.15 11.46
CA CYS A 402 -8.98 -1.89 12.25
C CYS A 402 -9.86 -2.80 11.36
N ARG A 403 -10.25 -3.94 11.94
CA ARG A 403 -11.19 -4.87 11.28
C ARG A 403 -12.62 -4.37 11.28
N SER A 404 -13.00 -3.63 12.33
CA SER A 404 -14.38 -3.10 12.50
C SER A 404 -14.36 -1.68 13.07
N LEU A 405 -15.46 -0.97 12.94
CA LEU A 405 -15.64 0.37 13.53
C LEU A 405 -15.69 0.30 15.07
N GLU A 406 -16.25 -0.77 15.60
CA GLU A 406 -16.41 -1.00 17.06
C GLU A 406 -15.05 -1.12 17.76
N GLY A 407 -14.04 -1.64 17.05
CA GLY A 407 -12.67 -1.75 17.57
C GLY A 407 -11.92 -0.42 17.66
N ILE A 408 -12.49 0.68 17.16
CA ILE A 408 -11.83 1.99 17.14
C ILE A 408 -12.29 2.83 18.33
N ILE A 409 -11.34 3.42 19.04
CA ILE A 409 -11.54 4.48 20.03
C ILE A 409 -10.85 5.74 19.53
N LEU A 410 -11.54 6.86 19.55
CA LEU A 410 -10.99 8.17 19.18
C LEU A 410 -10.74 8.99 20.46
N LYS A 411 -9.49 9.38 20.70
CA LYS A 411 -9.12 10.34 21.74
C LYS A 411 -9.37 11.79 21.33
N THR A 412 -9.37 12.02 20.03
CA THR A 412 -9.60 13.33 19.41
C THR A 412 -10.75 13.23 18.41
N ARG A 413 -11.65 14.20 18.38
CA ARG A 413 -12.72 14.24 17.36
C ARG A 413 -12.14 14.40 15.96
N ILE A 414 -12.66 13.62 15.04
CA ILE A 414 -12.29 13.74 13.62
C ILE A 414 -13.09 14.90 13.01
N HIS A 415 -12.38 15.83 12.40
CA HIS A 415 -12.92 16.95 11.63
C HIS A 415 -12.61 16.78 10.15
N LYS A 416 -13.35 17.49 9.30
CA LYS A 416 -13.13 17.45 7.83
C LYS A 416 -11.68 17.79 7.46
N ALA A 417 -11.02 18.69 8.19
CA ALA A 417 -9.62 19.06 7.98
C ALA A 417 -8.61 17.91 8.17
N HIS A 418 -8.98 16.86 8.92
CA HIS A 418 -8.16 15.67 9.08
C HIS A 418 -8.23 14.73 7.87
N ILE A 419 -9.28 14.83 7.06
CA ILE A 419 -9.47 14.03 5.85
C ILE A 419 -8.77 14.74 4.70
N ARG A 420 -7.55 14.29 4.39
CA ARG A 420 -6.73 14.87 3.33
C ARG A 420 -6.51 13.85 2.23
N CYS A 421 -6.86 14.23 1.02
CA CYS A 421 -6.59 13.49 -0.20
C CYS A 421 -5.85 14.42 -1.18
N ASP A 422 -4.79 13.93 -1.80
CA ASP A 422 -4.10 14.70 -2.84
C ASP A 422 -4.90 14.62 -4.15
N TRP A 423 -5.34 15.76 -4.67
CA TRP A 423 -6.10 15.83 -5.91
C TRP A 423 -5.34 15.26 -7.12
N ARG A 424 -3.99 15.25 -7.09
CA ARG A 424 -3.15 14.67 -8.14
C ARG A 424 -3.31 13.17 -8.23
N VAL A 425 -3.44 12.50 -7.07
CA VAL A 425 -3.73 11.06 -7.00
C VAL A 425 -5.09 10.77 -7.61
N VAL A 426 -6.11 11.55 -7.22
CA VAL A 426 -7.46 11.41 -7.79
C VAL A 426 -7.44 11.59 -9.30
N LYS A 427 -6.79 12.66 -9.77
CA LYS A 427 -6.66 12.95 -11.20
C LYS A 427 -5.95 11.81 -11.95
N PHE A 428 -4.79 11.38 -11.45
CA PHE A 428 -4.01 10.31 -12.07
C PHE A 428 -4.81 9.01 -12.21
N LEU A 429 -5.44 8.54 -11.14
CA LEU A 429 -6.25 7.31 -11.19
C LEU A 429 -7.50 7.48 -12.06
N THR A 430 -8.12 8.65 -12.04
CA THR A 430 -9.27 8.97 -12.89
C THR A 430 -8.89 8.95 -14.37
N ASP A 431 -7.77 9.59 -14.73
CA ASP A 431 -7.27 9.62 -16.11
C ASP A 431 -6.97 8.20 -16.63
N PHE A 432 -6.40 7.32 -15.77
CA PHE A 432 -6.20 5.90 -16.12
C PHE A 432 -7.51 5.15 -16.37
N GLN A 433 -8.51 5.36 -15.51
CA GLN A 433 -9.81 4.70 -15.64
C GLN A 433 -10.55 5.15 -16.90
N TYR A 434 -10.48 6.44 -17.23
CA TYR A 434 -11.06 6.96 -18.46
C TYR A 434 -10.37 6.39 -19.69
N LYS A 435 -9.04 6.40 -19.71
CA LYS A 435 -8.29 5.85 -20.83
C LYS A 435 -8.64 4.38 -21.08
N LYS A 436 -8.69 3.57 -20.01
CA LYS A 436 -9.10 2.17 -20.12
C LYS A 436 -10.53 2.04 -20.65
N SER A 437 -11.46 2.84 -20.13
CA SER A 437 -12.85 2.86 -20.61
C SER A 437 -12.95 3.22 -22.10
N ASP A 438 -12.15 4.18 -22.55
CA ASP A 438 -12.15 4.60 -23.95
C ASP A 438 -11.51 3.56 -24.90
N GLU A 439 -10.57 2.76 -24.39
CA GLU A 439 -10.01 1.62 -25.11
C GLU A 439 -11.03 0.46 -25.24
N GLU A 440 -11.81 0.18 -24.19
CA GLU A 440 -12.83 -0.87 -24.17
C GLU A 440 -14.12 -0.45 -24.90
N LEU A 441 -14.57 0.78 -24.71
CA LEU A 441 -15.76 1.35 -25.34
C LEU A 441 -15.53 2.85 -25.64
N PRO A 442 -15.11 3.21 -26.85
CA PRO A 442 -14.88 4.60 -27.25
C PRO A 442 -16.12 5.49 -27.06
N LEU A 443 -15.89 6.80 -26.91
CA LEU A 443 -16.96 7.77 -26.63
C LEU A 443 -18.10 7.68 -27.68
N GLU A 444 -17.78 7.47 -28.96
CA GLU A 444 -18.80 7.30 -30.00
C GLU A 444 -19.64 6.03 -29.80
N GLY A 445 -19.02 4.92 -29.42
CA GLY A 445 -19.75 3.70 -29.06
C GLY A 445 -20.68 3.88 -27.87
N LYS A 446 -20.25 4.68 -26.85
CA LYS A 446 -21.13 5.07 -25.75
C LYS A 446 -22.35 5.87 -26.22
N ARG A 447 -22.13 6.83 -27.14
CA ARG A 447 -23.20 7.63 -27.76
C ARG A 447 -24.18 6.74 -28.53
N ASP A 448 -23.70 5.79 -29.31
CA ASP A 448 -24.54 4.91 -30.11
C ASP A 448 -25.45 4.05 -29.25
N ILE A 449 -24.91 3.45 -28.16
CA ILE A 449 -25.68 2.70 -27.19
C ILE A 449 -26.75 3.60 -26.54
N LEU A 450 -26.38 4.82 -26.11
CA LEU A 450 -27.31 5.75 -25.49
C LEU A 450 -28.41 6.22 -26.46
N ARG A 451 -28.06 6.54 -27.71
CA ARG A 451 -29.01 6.91 -28.77
C ARG A 451 -29.96 5.76 -29.10
N SER A 452 -29.46 4.52 -29.12
CA SER A 452 -30.27 3.32 -29.28
C SER A 452 -31.28 3.20 -28.14
N ALA A 453 -30.82 3.26 -26.89
CA ALA A 453 -31.69 3.17 -25.72
C ALA A 453 -32.74 4.29 -25.66
N ILE A 454 -32.39 5.54 -26.06
CA ILE A 454 -33.34 6.65 -26.16
C ILE A 454 -34.42 6.34 -27.21
N ARG A 455 -34.04 5.89 -28.40
CA ARG A 455 -34.98 5.60 -29.50
C ARG A 455 -35.98 4.48 -29.15
N HIS A 456 -35.52 3.46 -28.42
CA HIS A 456 -36.33 2.30 -28.05
C HIS A 456 -37.01 2.46 -26.68
N GLY A 457 -36.79 3.58 -25.97
CA GLY A 457 -37.32 3.79 -24.62
C GLY A 457 -36.75 2.83 -23.57
N GLY A 458 -35.59 2.21 -23.87
CA GLY A 458 -34.91 1.22 -23.04
C GLY A 458 -34.20 1.81 -21.84
N SER A 459 -33.66 0.94 -21.00
CA SER A 459 -32.80 1.32 -19.87
C SER A 459 -31.36 0.88 -20.12
N VAL A 460 -30.42 1.55 -19.47
CA VAL A 460 -29.01 1.15 -19.50
C VAL A 460 -28.49 0.96 -18.08
N GLU A 461 -27.61 -0.01 -17.91
CA GLU A 461 -26.74 -0.09 -16.74
C GLU A 461 -25.41 0.55 -17.03
N MET A 462 -24.94 1.41 -16.13
CA MET A 462 -23.66 2.07 -16.28
C MET A 462 -22.83 2.07 -14.99
N VAL A 463 -21.52 1.99 -15.12
CA VAL A 463 -20.56 2.34 -14.07
C VAL A 463 -20.14 3.78 -14.30
N TYR A 464 -20.49 4.66 -13.37
CA TYR A 464 -20.23 6.10 -13.47
C TYR A 464 -19.15 6.54 -12.48
N LEU A 465 -18.13 7.25 -12.96
CA LEU A 465 -17.05 7.79 -12.16
C LEU A 465 -17.35 9.23 -11.75
N ARG A 466 -17.48 9.46 -10.44
CA ARG A 466 -17.69 10.79 -9.88
C ARG A 466 -16.40 11.61 -9.89
N ALA A 467 -16.52 12.93 -9.74
CA ALA A 467 -15.38 13.86 -9.69
C ALA A 467 -14.38 13.57 -8.53
N ASN A 468 -14.84 12.93 -7.48
CA ASN A 468 -14.01 12.50 -6.34
C ASN A 468 -13.35 11.12 -6.53
N GLY A 469 -13.43 10.52 -7.74
CA GLY A 469 -12.88 9.20 -8.05
C GLY A 469 -13.70 8.02 -7.54
N GLU A 470 -14.92 8.26 -7.05
CA GLU A 470 -15.82 7.20 -6.59
C GLU A 470 -16.62 6.61 -7.75
N LYS A 471 -16.56 5.28 -7.91
CA LYS A 471 -17.38 4.55 -8.88
C LYS A 471 -18.78 4.30 -8.32
N SER A 472 -19.80 4.42 -9.14
CA SER A 472 -21.16 4.08 -8.78
C SER A 472 -21.87 3.32 -9.91
N LYS A 473 -22.36 2.12 -9.62
CA LYS A 473 -23.20 1.37 -10.54
C LYS A 473 -24.62 1.94 -10.52
N ARG A 474 -25.18 2.22 -11.70
CA ARG A 474 -26.50 2.85 -11.85
C ARG A 474 -27.25 2.20 -12.99
N ARG A 475 -28.57 2.04 -12.77
CA ARG A 475 -29.53 1.79 -13.83
C ARG A 475 -30.27 3.10 -14.09
N VAL A 476 -30.24 3.53 -15.35
CA VAL A 476 -30.86 4.79 -15.76
C VAL A 476 -31.70 4.56 -17.02
N LYS A 477 -32.77 5.33 -17.17
CA LYS A 477 -33.52 5.42 -18.41
C LYS A 477 -33.05 6.70 -19.13
N PRO A 478 -32.29 6.58 -20.21
CA PRO A 478 -31.84 7.71 -21.00
C PRO A 478 -33.03 8.50 -21.58
N LEU A 479 -32.92 9.82 -21.56
CA LEU A 479 -33.96 10.71 -22.10
C LEU A 479 -33.43 11.53 -23.27
N GLU A 480 -32.27 12.17 -23.09
CA GLU A 480 -31.69 13.08 -24.08
C GLU A 480 -30.18 13.17 -23.91
N ILE A 481 -29.46 13.30 -25.01
CA ILE A 481 -28.05 13.73 -25.05
C ILE A 481 -28.04 15.20 -25.46
N ALA A 482 -27.49 16.07 -24.62
CA ALA A 482 -27.45 17.51 -24.85
C ALA A 482 -26.15 18.14 -24.36
N ASP A 483 -25.79 19.28 -24.94
CA ASP A 483 -24.74 20.12 -24.40
C ASP A 483 -25.21 20.74 -23.07
N CYS A 484 -24.43 20.53 -22.05
CA CYS A 484 -24.69 20.98 -20.68
C CYS A 484 -23.52 21.84 -20.18
N GLU A 485 -23.79 22.69 -19.22
CA GLU A 485 -22.78 23.51 -18.56
C GLU A 485 -22.79 23.28 -17.05
N PHE A 486 -21.62 23.20 -16.45
CA PHE A 486 -21.47 23.16 -15.00
C PHE A 486 -20.23 23.96 -14.58
N MET A 487 -20.40 24.94 -13.70
CA MET A 487 -19.33 25.83 -13.22
C MET A 487 -18.52 26.50 -14.37
N GLY A 488 -19.19 26.97 -15.41
CA GLY A 488 -18.58 27.62 -16.55
C GLY A 488 -17.86 26.70 -17.53
N LYS A 489 -18.04 25.37 -17.40
CA LYS A 489 -17.45 24.36 -18.31
C LYS A 489 -18.55 23.64 -19.07
N ALA A 490 -18.51 23.76 -20.39
CA ALA A 490 -19.39 23.00 -21.27
C ALA A 490 -18.97 21.52 -21.34
N PHE A 491 -19.95 20.64 -21.43
CA PHE A 491 -19.74 19.18 -21.61
C PHE A 491 -20.96 18.53 -22.25
N GLU A 492 -20.75 17.42 -22.93
CA GLU A 492 -21.82 16.59 -23.42
C GLU A 492 -22.43 15.76 -22.30
N GLY A 493 -23.70 15.97 -22.03
CA GLY A 493 -24.44 15.38 -20.92
C GLY A 493 -25.55 14.45 -21.38
N LEU A 494 -25.72 13.34 -20.63
CA LEU A 494 -26.88 12.48 -20.71
C LEU A 494 -27.90 12.91 -19.66
N LYS A 495 -29.07 13.41 -20.08
CA LYS A 495 -30.23 13.55 -19.19
C LYS A 495 -30.91 12.18 -19.08
N ALA A 496 -31.10 11.69 -17.87
CA ALA A 496 -31.66 10.38 -17.63
C ALA A 496 -32.39 10.31 -16.29
N PHE A 497 -33.44 9.51 -16.22
CA PHE A 497 -34.09 9.16 -14.97
C PHE A 497 -33.27 8.08 -14.25
N CYS A 498 -32.82 8.38 -13.04
CA CYS A 498 -31.97 7.50 -12.25
C CYS A 498 -32.81 6.63 -11.29
N ALA A 499 -32.86 5.33 -11.52
CA ALA A 499 -33.61 4.40 -10.68
C ALA A 499 -33.13 4.37 -9.21
N LEU A 500 -31.84 4.63 -8.95
CA LEU A 500 -31.28 4.64 -7.59
C LEU A 500 -31.70 5.88 -6.77
N ARG A 501 -31.99 7.00 -7.43
CA ARG A 501 -32.33 8.27 -6.78
C ARG A 501 -33.78 8.67 -6.96
N HIS A 502 -34.49 7.99 -7.86
CA HIS A 502 -35.87 8.27 -8.25
C HIS A 502 -36.11 9.71 -8.76
N GLU A 503 -35.11 10.25 -9.48
CA GLU A 503 -35.12 11.62 -10.01
C GLU A 503 -34.37 11.69 -11.35
N GLU A 504 -34.66 12.73 -12.13
CA GLU A 504 -33.89 13.07 -13.34
C GLU A 504 -32.53 13.66 -12.96
N ARG A 505 -31.49 13.22 -13.65
CA ARG A 505 -30.13 13.68 -13.45
C ARG A 505 -29.40 13.83 -14.76
N VAL A 506 -28.38 14.69 -14.74
CA VAL A 506 -27.43 14.85 -15.84
C VAL A 506 -26.15 14.10 -15.51
N PHE A 507 -25.70 13.29 -16.43
CA PHE A 507 -24.45 12.54 -16.36
C PHE A 507 -23.53 12.94 -17.51
N ARG A 508 -22.28 13.22 -17.23
CA ARG A 508 -21.28 13.44 -18.28
C ARG A 508 -20.98 12.12 -18.98
N ILE A 509 -21.08 12.08 -20.31
CA ILE A 509 -20.88 10.83 -21.07
C ILE A 509 -19.43 10.36 -20.97
N ASP A 510 -18.47 11.29 -20.97
CA ASP A 510 -17.04 11.01 -20.80
C ASP A 510 -16.67 10.40 -19.43
N ARG A 511 -17.59 10.43 -18.44
CA ARG A 511 -17.41 9.83 -17.12
C ARG A 511 -18.07 8.45 -16.95
N ILE A 512 -18.69 7.94 -17.99
CA ILE A 512 -19.24 6.57 -18.00
C ILE A 512 -18.08 5.62 -18.31
N LEU A 513 -17.76 4.74 -17.37
CA LEU A 513 -16.68 3.75 -17.53
C LEU A 513 -17.14 2.51 -18.26
N GLU A 514 -18.35 2.02 -17.93
CA GLU A 514 -18.97 0.86 -18.55
C GLU A 514 -20.42 1.20 -18.88
N LEU A 515 -20.94 0.67 -19.97
CA LEU A 515 -22.30 0.91 -20.42
C LEU A 515 -22.87 -0.33 -21.10
N LYS A 516 -24.08 -0.74 -20.71
CA LYS A 516 -24.80 -1.89 -21.29
C LYS A 516 -26.29 -1.58 -21.37
N GLU A 517 -26.93 -1.94 -22.48
CA GLU A 517 -28.40 -1.96 -22.58
C GLU A 517 -28.98 -3.08 -21.74
N VAL A 518 -30.18 -2.85 -21.13
CA VAL A 518 -30.87 -3.79 -20.23
C VAL A 518 -32.33 -3.92 -20.62
#